data_98b7b76a887dc9158821289a4b1efb47
#
_entry.id   98b7b76a887dc9158821289a4b1efb47
#
_cell.length_a   1.000
_cell.length_b   1.000
_cell.length_c   1.000
_cell.angle_alpha   90.00
_cell.angle_beta   90.00
_cell.angle_gamma   90.00
#
_symmetry.space_group_name_H-M   'P 1'
#
loop_
_entity.id
_entity.type
_entity.pdbx_description
1 polymer ?
#
loop_
_entity_poly.entity_id
_entity_poly.type
_entity_poly.pdbx_seq_one_letter_code
_entity_poly.pdbx_strand_id
1 'polypeptide(L)'
;ESLTPISSITERLSAWEEIGGKPMKFLNMDISKQYQKLLNLLIDEKPDSVIHFAEQRAAPYSMKSSFTKRYTVDNNVNGTHNLLAAIVESNLDIHVVHLGTMGVYGYGSHRGATIPEGYLKVEVPQPDGSRFEEEILHPASPGSVYHMTKTLDQLLFLYYNKNDLV
;
A
#
# COMPACT_ATOMS: atom_id res chain seq x y z
N GLU A 1 -14.90 -15.33 3.91
CA GLU A 1 -14.85 -15.96 5.23
C GLU A 1 -13.43 -15.88 5.76
N SER A 2 -13.25 -15.38 6.99
CA SER A 2 -11.95 -15.41 7.67
C SER A 2 -11.68 -16.80 8.20
N LEU A 3 -10.51 -17.34 7.94
CA LEU A 3 -10.09 -18.64 8.45
C LEU A 3 -9.66 -18.59 9.93
N THR A 4 -9.57 -17.40 10.50
CA THR A 4 -9.18 -17.19 11.90
C THR A 4 -10.33 -16.54 12.68
N PRO A 5 -10.60 -16.98 13.92
CA PRO A 5 -11.50 -16.25 14.80
C PRO A 5 -11.02 -14.82 14.93
N ILE A 6 -11.91 -13.87 14.67
CA ILE A 6 -11.61 -12.45 14.83
C ILE A 6 -12.23 -12.03 16.15
N SER A 7 -11.40 -11.79 17.16
CA SER A 7 -11.84 -11.12 18.36
C SER A 7 -12.35 -9.70 18.02
N SER A 8 -13.34 -9.23 18.75
CA SER A 8 -13.81 -7.86 18.59
C SER A 8 -12.66 -6.87 18.86
N ILE A 9 -12.77 -5.67 18.34
CA ILE A 9 -11.76 -4.64 18.63
C ILE A 9 -11.69 -4.33 20.13
N THR A 10 -12.83 -4.36 20.81
CA THR A 10 -12.91 -4.16 22.25
C THR A 10 -12.12 -5.22 23.01
N GLU A 11 -12.33 -6.51 22.69
CA GLU A 11 -11.55 -7.61 23.30
C GLU A 11 -10.06 -7.47 23.07
N ARG A 12 -9.65 -7.04 21.87
CA ARG A 12 -8.23 -6.81 21.55
C ARG A 12 -7.62 -5.67 22.35
N LEU A 13 -8.35 -4.57 22.51
CA LEU A 13 -7.92 -3.43 23.31
C LEU A 13 -7.80 -3.81 24.79
N SER A 14 -8.81 -4.51 25.35
CA SER A 14 -8.75 -5.03 26.73
C SER A 14 -7.57 -5.96 26.94
N ALA A 15 -7.36 -6.93 26.04
CA ALA A 15 -6.22 -7.86 26.13
C ALA A 15 -4.86 -7.13 26.06
N TRP A 16 -4.76 -6.07 25.27
CA TRP A 16 -3.55 -5.25 25.20
C TRP A 16 -3.29 -4.53 26.54
N GLU A 17 -4.31 -3.95 27.15
CA GLU A 17 -4.19 -3.28 28.43
C GLU A 17 -3.85 -4.26 29.58
N GLU A 18 -4.45 -5.47 29.58
CA GLU A 18 -4.19 -6.54 30.55
C GLU A 18 -2.74 -7.01 30.57
N ILE A 19 -2.05 -7.01 29.42
CA ILE A 19 -0.62 -7.35 29.35
C ILE A 19 0.30 -6.15 29.61
N GLY A 20 -0.24 -5.03 30.10
CA GLY A 20 0.52 -3.84 30.44
C GLY A 20 0.76 -2.88 29.28
N GLY A 21 0.01 -3.00 28.20
CA GLY A 21 0.03 -2.07 27.09
C GLY A 21 -0.56 -0.70 27.46
N LYS A 22 -0.12 0.35 26.80
CA LYS A 22 -0.75 1.67 26.97
C LYS A 22 -2.11 1.68 26.31
N PRO A 23 -3.11 2.40 26.87
CA PRO A 23 -4.41 2.57 26.23
C PRO A 23 -4.30 3.04 24.79
N MET A 24 -5.03 2.39 23.89
CA MET A 24 -5.06 2.75 22.46
C MET A 24 -6.41 3.37 22.12
N LYS A 25 -6.38 4.49 21.41
CA LYS A 25 -7.57 5.13 20.85
C LYS A 25 -7.99 4.38 19.58
N PHE A 26 -9.22 3.88 19.57
CA PHE A 26 -9.80 3.26 18.38
C PHE A 26 -10.79 4.21 17.71
N LEU A 27 -10.62 4.41 16.40
CA LEU A 27 -11.54 5.18 15.57
C LEU A 27 -12.06 4.29 14.44
N ASN A 28 -13.38 4.16 14.34
CA ASN A 28 -14.00 3.47 13.22
C ASN A 28 -14.07 4.43 12.03
N MET A 29 -13.16 4.25 11.06
CA MET A 29 -13.00 5.13 9.90
C MET A 29 -12.70 4.31 8.65
N ASP A 30 -13.42 4.61 7.55
CA ASP A 30 -13.09 4.14 6.20
C ASP A 30 -12.26 5.22 5.48
N ILE A 31 -10.94 5.03 5.45
CA ILE A 31 -10.01 6.01 4.88
C ILE A 31 -10.17 6.18 3.37
N SER A 32 -10.77 5.20 2.67
CA SER A 32 -11.06 5.32 1.25
C SER A 32 -12.20 6.30 0.93
N LYS A 33 -13.04 6.62 1.94
CA LYS A 33 -14.25 7.46 1.77
C LYS A 33 -14.29 8.70 2.64
N GLN A 34 -13.53 8.71 3.74
CA GLN A 34 -13.65 9.75 4.78
C GLN A 34 -12.39 10.63 4.83
N TYR A 35 -12.00 11.15 3.65
CA TYR A 35 -10.79 11.96 3.50
C TYR A 35 -10.67 13.08 4.53
N GLN A 36 -11.70 13.92 4.69
CA GLN A 36 -11.64 15.05 5.62
C GLN A 36 -11.46 14.64 7.08
N LYS A 37 -12.03 13.48 7.48
CA LYS A 37 -11.83 12.96 8.83
C LYS A 37 -10.39 12.47 9.01
N LEU A 38 -9.81 11.85 7.98
CA LEU A 38 -8.42 11.40 8.00
C LEU A 38 -7.48 12.60 8.11
N LEU A 39 -7.67 13.62 7.31
CA LEU A 39 -6.87 14.85 7.35
C LEU A 39 -6.96 15.52 8.73
N ASN A 40 -8.15 15.71 9.25
CA ASN A 40 -8.34 16.29 10.58
C ASN A 40 -7.67 15.46 11.67
N LEU A 41 -7.74 14.12 11.59
CA LEU A 41 -7.07 13.22 12.52
C LEU A 41 -5.55 13.43 12.51
N LEU A 42 -4.92 13.54 11.33
CA LEU A 42 -3.49 13.77 11.21
C LEU A 42 -3.10 15.13 11.81
N ILE A 43 -3.88 16.18 11.54
CA ILE A 43 -3.64 17.54 12.08
C ILE A 43 -3.77 17.56 13.61
N ASP A 44 -4.75 16.86 14.15
CA ASP A 44 -5.04 16.85 15.60
C ASP A 44 -4.02 16.00 16.38
N GLU A 45 -3.70 14.80 15.89
CA GLU A 45 -2.83 13.84 16.58
C GLU A 45 -1.34 14.05 16.30
N LYS A 46 -0.99 14.64 15.15
CA LYS A 46 0.39 14.93 14.70
C LYS A 46 1.32 13.73 14.89
N PRO A 47 1.02 12.59 14.27
CA PRO A 47 1.83 11.39 14.45
C PRO A 47 3.20 11.54 13.79
N ASP A 48 4.26 11.02 14.41
CA ASP A 48 5.59 10.90 13.82
C ASP A 48 5.65 9.80 12.76
N SER A 49 4.75 8.81 12.87
CA SER A 49 4.70 7.69 11.92
C SER A 49 3.29 7.14 11.75
N VAL A 50 3.03 6.59 10.54
CA VAL A 50 1.79 5.90 10.19
C VAL A 50 2.11 4.53 9.64
N ILE A 51 1.47 3.49 10.21
CA ILE A 51 1.53 2.13 9.67
C ILE A 51 0.24 1.87 8.89
N HIS A 52 0.36 1.78 7.57
CA HIS A 52 -0.77 1.63 6.66
C HIS A 52 -1.02 0.17 6.27
N PHE A 53 -1.99 -0.46 6.96
CA PHE A 53 -2.48 -1.81 6.66
C PHE A 53 -3.99 -1.83 6.34
N ALA A 54 -4.59 -0.67 6.17
CA ALA A 54 -6.04 -0.51 6.00
C ALA A 54 -6.51 -0.83 4.58
N GLU A 55 -6.27 -2.06 4.14
CA GLU A 55 -6.61 -2.52 2.81
C GLU A 55 -7.30 -3.89 2.80
N GLN A 56 -8.01 -4.18 1.71
CA GLN A 56 -8.47 -5.51 1.40
C GLN A 56 -7.25 -6.38 1.03
N ARG A 57 -6.95 -7.38 1.85
CA ARG A 57 -5.67 -8.10 1.88
C ARG A 57 -5.62 -9.39 1.06
N ALA A 58 -6.74 -9.83 0.47
CA ALA A 58 -6.84 -11.19 -0.04
C ALA A 58 -6.97 -11.25 -1.57
N ALA A 59 -5.93 -11.74 -2.25
CA ALA A 59 -5.96 -11.98 -3.68
C ALA A 59 -7.14 -12.86 -4.15
N PRO A 60 -7.46 -13.99 -3.51
CA PRO A 60 -8.64 -14.80 -3.88
C PRO A 60 -9.96 -14.04 -3.74
N TYR A 61 -10.11 -13.23 -2.71
CA TYR A 61 -11.31 -12.41 -2.53
C TYR A 61 -11.45 -11.41 -3.67
N SER A 62 -10.38 -10.73 -4.05
CA SER A 62 -10.38 -9.73 -5.12
C SER A 62 -10.83 -10.27 -6.48
N MET A 63 -10.81 -11.60 -6.67
CA MET A 63 -11.13 -12.27 -7.93
C MET A 63 -12.50 -12.93 -7.96
N LYS A 64 -13.26 -12.97 -6.86
CA LYS A 64 -14.53 -13.70 -6.75
C LYS A 64 -15.64 -13.18 -7.67
N SER A 65 -15.75 -11.86 -7.87
CA SER A 65 -16.84 -11.25 -8.64
C SER A 65 -16.47 -9.84 -9.12
N SER A 66 -17.28 -9.25 -10.00
CA SER A 66 -17.14 -7.85 -10.39
C SER A 66 -17.27 -6.89 -9.20
N PHE A 67 -18.14 -7.22 -8.24
CA PHE A 67 -18.27 -6.44 -7.01
C PHE A 67 -16.98 -6.45 -6.20
N THR A 68 -16.41 -7.62 -5.93
CA THR A 68 -15.18 -7.74 -5.12
C THR A 68 -13.97 -7.13 -5.82
N LYS A 69 -13.90 -7.19 -7.15
CA LYS A 69 -12.88 -6.50 -7.94
C LYS A 69 -12.95 -4.99 -7.73
N ARG A 70 -14.13 -4.39 -7.94
CA ARG A 70 -14.33 -2.94 -7.74
C ARG A 70 -14.07 -2.53 -6.30
N TYR A 71 -14.65 -3.27 -5.36
CA TYR A 71 -14.42 -3.02 -3.93
C TYR A 71 -12.93 -2.98 -3.58
N THR A 72 -12.14 -3.94 -4.10
CA THR A 72 -10.70 -3.99 -3.83
C THR A 72 -9.98 -2.76 -4.39
N VAL A 73 -10.31 -2.34 -5.61
CA VAL A 73 -9.73 -1.13 -6.21
C VAL A 73 -10.13 0.11 -5.41
N ASP A 74 -11.42 0.30 -5.18
CA ASP A 74 -11.95 1.48 -4.50
C ASP A 74 -11.40 1.60 -3.07
N ASN A 75 -11.31 0.48 -2.35
CA ASN A 75 -10.81 0.46 -0.98
C ASN A 75 -9.30 0.69 -0.92
N ASN A 76 -8.52 -0.06 -1.69
CA ASN A 76 -7.06 -0.06 -1.56
C ASN A 76 -6.46 1.22 -2.17
N VAL A 77 -6.75 1.46 -3.44
CA VAL A 77 -6.14 2.60 -4.17
C VAL A 77 -6.57 3.93 -3.56
N ASN A 78 -7.87 4.12 -3.33
CA ASN A 78 -8.36 5.37 -2.74
C ASN A 78 -7.90 5.52 -1.28
N GLY A 79 -7.80 4.41 -0.52
CA GLY A 79 -7.29 4.43 0.85
C GLY A 79 -5.85 4.91 0.92
N THR A 80 -4.96 4.33 0.11
CA THR A 80 -3.55 4.73 0.03
C THR A 80 -3.41 6.15 -0.50
N HIS A 81 -4.11 6.50 -1.57
CA HIS A 81 -4.06 7.84 -2.16
C HIS A 81 -4.55 8.92 -1.18
N ASN A 82 -5.68 8.68 -0.51
CA ASN A 82 -6.21 9.62 0.50
C ASN A 82 -5.22 9.81 1.66
N LEU A 83 -4.55 8.75 2.10
CA LEU A 83 -3.54 8.87 3.16
C LEU A 83 -2.39 9.76 2.72
N LEU A 84 -1.81 9.51 1.55
CA LEU A 84 -0.68 10.29 1.04
C LEU A 84 -1.07 11.76 0.79
N ALA A 85 -2.22 12.00 0.17
CA ALA A 85 -2.74 13.35 -0.03
C ALA A 85 -2.98 14.09 1.31
N ALA A 86 -3.54 13.41 2.32
CA ALA A 86 -3.76 14.00 3.63
C ALA A 86 -2.45 14.31 4.38
N ILE A 87 -1.41 13.49 4.20
CA ILE A 87 -0.08 13.77 4.75
C ILE A 87 0.48 15.06 4.12
N VAL A 88 0.45 15.18 2.80
CA VAL A 88 0.90 16.40 2.11
C VAL A 88 0.11 17.61 2.59
N GLU A 89 -1.22 17.55 2.60
CA GLU A 89 -2.08 18.66 2.99
C GLU A 89 -1.93 19.05 4.46
N SER A 90 -1.61 18.08 5.34
CA SER A 90 -1.34 18.35 6.76
C SER A 90 -0.04 19.12 7.01
N ASN A 91 0.87 19.14 6.02
CA ASN A 91 2.21 19.71 6.13
C ASN A 91 3.01 19.17 7.33
N LEU A 92 2.84 17.87 7.62
CA LEU A 92 3.55 17.15 8.69
C LEU A 92 4.60 16.24 8.09
N ASP A 93 5.75 16.13 8.76
CA ASP A 93 6.78 15.15 8.44
C ASP A 93 6.41 13.82 9.11
N ILE A 94 5.87 12.89 8.32
CA ILE A 94 5.35 11.61 8.81
C ILE A 94 6.07 10.45 8.12
N HIS A 95 6.71 9.59 8.92
CA HIS A 95 7.26 8.34 8.41
C HIS A 95 6.14 7.33 8.11
N VAL A 96 6.00 6.88 6.86
CA VAL A 96 4.96 5.94 6.46
C VAL A 96 5.55 4.54 6.27
N VAL A 97 4.98 3.56 6.97
CA VAL A 97 5.26 2.13 6.77
C VAL A 97 4.06 1.49 6.06
N HIS A 98 4.27 1.02 4.84
CA HIS A 98 3.24 0.39 4.03
C HIS A 98 3.51 -1.10 3.82
N LEU A 99 2.47 -1.94 3.89
CA LEU A 99 2.59 -3.37 3.64
C LEU A 99 2.44 -3.67 2.15
N GLY A 100 3.56 -3.94 1.49
CA GLY A 100 3.60 -4.42 0.10
C GLY A 100 3.29 -5.91 -0.06
N THR A 101 3.57 -6.44 -1.24
CA THR A 101 3.48 -7.88 -1.53
C THR A 101 4.45 -8.28 -2.65
N MET A 102 5.07 -9.44 -2.50
CA MET A 102 5.87 -10.04 -3.57
C MET A 102 5.06 -10.36 -4.82
N GLY A 103 3.75 -10.49 -4.71
CA GLY A 103 2.84 -10.81 -5.81
C GLY A 103 2.74 -9.73 -6.89
N VAL A 104 3.34 -8.54 -6.68
CA VAL A 104 3.48 -7.49 -7.71
C VAL A 104 4.37 -7.94 -8.87
N TYR A 105 5.32 -8.83 -8.61
CA TYR A 105 6.21 -9.39 -9.63
C TYR A 105 5.58 -10.54 -10.42
N GLY A 106 4.39 -10.99 -10.07
CA GLY A 106 3.71 -12.13 -10.67
C GLY A 106 4.10 -13.46 -10.00
N TYR A 107 3.69 -14.57 -10.63
CA TYR A 107 3.89 -15.92 -10.09
C TYR A 107 5.13 -16.63 -10.65
N GLY A 108 6.13 -15.86 -11.00
CA GLY A 108 7.41 -16.37 -11.48
C GLY A 108 7.52 -16.46 -13.00
N SER A 109 8.75 -16.61 -13.46
CA SER A 109 9.08 -16.87 -14.85
C SER A 109 9.10 -18.38 -15.08
N HIS A 110 8.48 -18.85 -16.16
CA HIS A 110 8.59 -20.25 -16.61
C HIS A 110 10.03 -20.72 -16.86
N ARG A 111 10.98 -19.79 -16.88
CA ARG A 111 12.41 -20.06 -17.10
C ARG A 111 13.25 -19.99 -15.83
N GLY A 112 12.63 -19.85 -14.64
CA GLY A 112 13.33 -19.82 -13.36
C GLY A 112 14.23 -18.59 -13.15
N ALA A 113 14.03 -17.52 -13.91
CA ALA A 113 14.83 -16.30 -13.74
C ALA A 113 14.58 -15.64 -12.38
N THR A 114 15.65 -15.28 -11.70
CA THR A 114 15.59 -14.44 -10.51
C THR A 114 15.39 -12.99 -10.94
N ILE A 115 14.35 -12.35 -10.42
CA ILE A 115 14.05 -10.95 -10.68
C ILE A 115 14.53 -10.15 -9.46
N PRO A 116 15.39 -9.13 -9.64
CA PRO A 116 15.80 -8.27 -8.54
C PRO A 116 14.61 -7.44 -8.05
N GLU A 117 14.63 -7.10 -6.78
CA GLU A 117 13.66 -6.18 -6.20
C GLU A 117 13.98 -4.75 -6.64
N GLY A 118 12.92 -4.02 -7.06
CA GLY A 118 13.01 -2.60 -7.42
C GLY A 118 13.39 -2.35 -8.87
N TYR A 119 14.63 -2.02 -9.15
CA TYR A 119 15.08 -1.58 -10.47
C TYR A 119 15.83 -2.67 -11.23
N LEU A 120 15.60 -2.72 -12.56
CA LEU A 120 16.36 -3.53 -13.47
C LEU A 120 17.34 -2.67 -14.25
N LYS A 121 18.57 -3.16 -14.38
CA LYS A 121 19.52 -2.63 -15.36
C LYS A 121 19.18 -3.14 -16.74
N VAL A 122 19.03 -2.24 -17.68
CA VAL A 122 18.73 -2.53 -19.08
C VAL A 122 19.73 -1.83 -19.98
N GLU A 123 20.14 -2.51 -21.05
CA GLU A 123 20.91 -1.88 -22.12
C GLU A 123 19.95 -1.30 -23.16
N VAL A 124 20.00 0.01 -23.35
CA VAL A 124 19.17 0.73 -24.32
C VAL A 124 19.99 1.04 -25.57
N PRO A 125 19.63 0.45 -26.75
CA PRO A 125 20.32 0.75 -28.00
C PRO A 125 20.00 2.18 -28.46
N GLN A 126 21.02 2.87 -28.96
CA GLN A 126 20.91 4.21 -29.50
C GLN A 126 20.86 4.21 -31.04
N PRO A 127 20.32 5.25 -31.69
CA PRO A 127 20.28 5.37 -33.15
C PRO A 127 21.65 5.36 -33.81
N ASP A 128 22.70 5.76 -33.10
CA ASP A 128 24.10 5.76 -33.61
C ASP A 128 24.80 4.39 -33.45
N GLY A 129 24.07 3.36 -32.98
CA GLY A 129 24.58 2.02 -32.75
C GLY A 129 25.28 1.84 -31.40
N SER A 130 25.42 2.86 -30.60
CA SER A 130 25.92 2.76 -29.22
C SER A 130 24.86 2.17 -28.30
N ARG A 131 25.26 1.81 -27.07
CA ARG A 131 24.37 1.35 -26.01
C ARG A 131 24.71 2.09 -24.74
N PHE A 132 23.70 2.40 -23.93
CA PHE A 132 23.90 2.85 -22.56
C PHE A 132 23.12 1.99 -21.59
N GLU A 133 23.64 1.85 -20.38
CA GLU A 133 22.98 1.17 -19.27
C GLU A 133 22.06 2.14 -18.54
N GLU A 134 20.82 1.74 -18.31
CA GLU A 134 19.83 2.51 -17.57
C GLU A 134 19.15 1.60 -16.52
N GLU A 135 18.76 2.20 -15.39
CA GLU A 135 17.96 1.51 -14.38
C GLU A 135 16.50 1.90 -14.55
N ILE A 136 15.66 0.91 -14.85
CA ILE A 136 14.21 1.09 -14.95
C ILE A 136 13.50 0.34 -13.85
N LEU A 137 12.34 0.88 -13.41
CA LEU A 137 11.47 0.16 -12.50
C LEU A 137 11.03 -1.14 -13.16
N HIS A 138 11.15 -2.26 -12.42
CA HIS A 138 10.76 -3.56 -12.96
C HIS A 138 9.27 -3.56 -13.33
N PRO A 139 8.91 -3.94 -14.56
CA PRO A 139 7.52 -4.02 -14.97
C PRO A 139 6.81 -5.07 -14.13
N ALA A 140 5.76 -4.65 -13.39
CA ALA A 140 4.94 -5.53 -12.60
C ALA A 140 4.07 -6.42 -13.49
N SER A 141 3.84 -7.66 -13.05
CA SER A 141 2.95 -8.62 -13.71
C SER A 141 1.96 -9.21 -12.71
N PRO A 142 1.08 -8.38 -12.12
CA PRO A 142 0.23 -8.79 -11.02
C PRO A 142 -0.78 -9.86 -11.44
N GLY A 143 -0.84 -10.97 -10.69
CA GLY A 143 -1.71 -12.10 -10.99
C GLY A 143 -3.15 -11.95 -10.47
N SER A 144 -3.51 -10.85 -9.82
CA SER A 144 -4.85 -10.56 -9.31
C SER A 144 -5.11 -9.08 -9.19
N VAL A 145 -6.39 -8.70 -9.00
CA VAL A 145 -6.77 -7.29 -8.75
C VAL A 145 -6.10 -6.78 -7.46
N TYR A 146 -6.02 -7.60 -6.42
CA TYR A 146 -5.28 -7.24 -5.20
C TYR A 146 -3.80 -6.91 -5.49
N HIS A 147 -3.09 -7.77 -6.21
CA HIS A 147 -1.69 -7.52 -6.56
C HIS A 147 -1.53 -6.28 -7.44
N MET A 148 -2.49 -6.04 -8.34
CA MET A 148 -2.53 -4.82 -9.16
C MET A 148 -2.66 -3.56 -8.30
N THR A 149 -3.54 -3.54 -7.28
CA THR A 149 -3.65 -2.38 -6.38
C THR A 149 -2.34 -2.16 -5.62
N LYS A 150 -1.68 -3.22 -5.18
CA LYS A 150 -0.37 -3.13 -4.51
C LYS A 150 0.75 -2.61 -5.41
N THR A 151 0.73 -2.93 -6.70
CA THR A 151 1.63 -2.33 -7.69
C THR A 151 1.38 -0.82 -7.81
N LEU A 152 0.09 -0.44 -7.84
CA LEU A 152 -0.29 0.95 -7.94
C LEU A 152 0.11 1.75 -6.69
N ASP A 153 0.00 1.14 -5.51
CA ASP A 153 0.48 1.74 -4.26
C ASP A 153 1.98 2.07 -4.33
N GLN A 154 2.81 1.16 -4.84
CA GLN A 154 4.25 1.44 -5.02
C GLN A 154 4.49 2.66 -5.91
N LEU A 155 3.73 2.80 -7.00
CA LEU A 155 3.83 3.95 -7.90
C LEU A 155 3.35 5.24 -7.22
N LEU A 156 2.29 5.18 -6.41
CA LEU A 156 1.81 6.33 -5.63
C LEU A 156 2.88 6.77 -4.62
N PHE A 157 3.46 5.86 -3.86
CA PHE A 157 4.53 6.18 -2.91
C PHE A 157 5.74 6.81 -3.61
N LEU A 158 6.17 6.24 -4.74
CA LEU A 158 7.29 6.80 -5.53
C LEU A 158 6.97 8.21 -6.05
N TYR A 159 5.76 8.43 -6.55
CA TYR A 159 5.32 9.73 -7.04
C TYR A 159 5.34 10.77 -5.92
N TYR A 160 4.68 10.50 -4.81
CA TYR A 160 4.57 11.42 -3.68
C TYR A 160 5.92 11.72 -3.04
N ASN A 161 6.76 10.69 -2.85
CA ASN A 161 8.11 10.88 -2.30
C ASN A 161 8.97 11.78 -3.19
N LYS A 162 8.84 11.67 -4.52
CA LYS A 162 9.65 12.46 -5.45
C LYS A 162 9.15 13.90 -5.63
N ASN A 163 7.84 14.13 -5.56
CA ASN A 163 7.23 15.37 -6.02
C ASN A 163 6.63 16.22 -4.90
N ASP A 164 6.15 15.60 -3.82
CA ASP A 164 5.32 16.29 -2.83
C ASP A 164 5.81 16.14 -1.37
N LEU A 165 6.62 15.11 -1.06
CA LEU A 165 7.08 14.79 0.29
C LEU A 165 8.62 14.97 0.42
N VAL A 166 9.12 16.11 0.04
CA VAL A 166 10.56 16.43 0.12
C VAL A 166 10.92 17.00 1.48
#